data_bc078a7d17b1cd21ad2b8b242cdd8681
#
_entry.id   bc078a7d17b1cd21ad2b8b242cdd8681
#
_cell.length_a   1.000
_cell.length_b   1.000
_cell.length_c   1.000
_cell.angle_alpha   90.00
_cell.angle_beta   90.00
_cell.angle_gamma   90.00
#
_symmetry.space_group_name_H-M   'P 1'
#
loop_
_entity.id
_entity.type
_entity.pdbx_description
1 polymer ?
#
loop_
_entity_poly.entity_id
_entity_poly.type
_entity_poly.pdbx_seq_one_letter_code
_entity_poly.pdbx_strand_id
1 'polypeptide(L)'
;NESTEWKENYKFQQIEAGDSNAVAEAMFKVGNFNDMAGNPINAAIGISAIADNDPSRDVTRYMDRIVNHMISGMVRKIRETLNKYVSITITDMTDLIPELLYYIKWAEYMEKLKQKGVRLVKPTVASKQTEDADTDFTMKAVGIYNLKLVAAEDADMTNVVTNDLIFDREHRVYILTGANRGGKTTITQSIGQLFVLAQGGIYVPGEAFCFAPADNIYTHFPADEDKTFDLGRLGEECKRFKEMYADATKHSLFLMNETFSTTSFEEGYYIARDSVRAILKKGMRTIYNTHMHKLAFDIDEINEEDYDGKAFSLVVHNEGEK
;
A
#
# COMPACT_ATOMS: atom_id res chain seq x y z
N ASN A 1 24.53 -1.01 -26.61
CA ASN A 1 25.32 -2.26 -26.88
C ASN A 1 25.94 -2.88 -25.62
N GLU A 2 25.90 -2.23 -24.49
CA GLU A 2 26.40 -2.80 -23.21
C GLU A 2 25.34 -3.63 -22.44
N SER A 3 24.10 -3.59 -22.85
CA SER A 3 23.02 -4.33 -22.15
C SER A 3 22.89 -5.81 -22.57
N THR A 4 23.60 -6.23 -23.60
CA THR A 4 23.52 -7.60 -24.15
C THR A 4 24.59 -8.51 -23.54
N GLU A 5 25.74 -7.97 -23.16
CA GLU A 5 26.85 -8.74 -22.55
C GLU A 5 26.52 -9.20 -21.10
N TRP A 6 25.68 -8.48 -20.37
CA TRP A 6 25.26 -8.91 -19.04
C TRP A 6 24.31 -10.11 -19.03
N LYS A 7 23.59 -10.35 -20.12
CA LYS A 7 22.65 -11.48 -20.22
C LYS A 7 23.32 -12.81 -20.56
N GLU A 8 24.49 -12.80 -21.13
CA GLU A 8 25.19 -14.05 -21.49
C GLU A 8 26.03 -14.64 -20.37
N ASN A 9 26.48 -13.82 -19.39
CA ASN A 9 27.33 -14.29 -18.30
C ASN A 9 26.56 -14.79 -17.06
N TYR A 10 25.27 -14.59 -16.98
CA TYR A 10 24.41 -15.12 -15.92
C TYR A 10 23.31 -16.01 -16.50
N LYS A 11 23.67 -17.16 -17.01
CA LYS A 11 22.75 -18.28 -17.10
C LYS A 11 22.51 -18.79 -15.66
N PHE A 12 21.54 -18.23 -14.99
CA PHE A 12 20.85 -18.93 -13.90
C PHE A 12 20.21 -20.15 -14.55
N GLN A 13 20.78 -21.33 -14.39
CA GLN A 13 20.06 -22.57 -14.59
C GLN A 13 18.89 -22.48 -13.60
N GLN A 14 17.66 -22.62 -14.10
CA GLN A 14 16.48 -22.82 -13.24
C GLN A 14 16.77 -24.07 -12.41
N ILE A 15 17.06 -23.85 -11.14
CA ILE A 15 17.09 -24.92 -10.15
C ILE A 15 15.62 -25.12 -9.79
N GLU A 16 15.04 -26.22 -10.25
CA GLU A 16 13.69 -26.60 -9.84
C GLU A 16 13.65 -26.71 -8.32
N ALA A 17 12.64 -26.08 -7.73
CA ALA A 17 12.41 -26.12 -6.29
C ALA A 17 12.11 -27.57 -5.86
N GLY A 18 13.11 -28.26 -5.37
CA GLY A 18 12.99 -29.65 -4.93
C GLY A 18 14.35 -30.36 -4.77
N ASP A 19 15.39 -29.87 -5.38
CA ASP A 19 16.70 -30.53 -5.33
C ASP A 19 17.72 -29.78 -4.47
N SER A 20 17.52 -29.87 -3.13
CA SER A 20 18.45 -29.33 -2.14
C SER A 20 19.87 -29.92 -2.23
N ASN A 21 20.04 -31.04 -2.94
CA ASN A 21 21.33 -31.67 -3.19
C ASN A 21 22.08 -31.01 -4.34
N ALA A 22 21.40 -30.49 -5.38
CA ALA A 22 22.04 -29.86 -6.53
C ALA A 22 22.73 -28.53 -6.17
N VAL A 23 22.14 -27.75 -5.23
CA VAL A 23 22.73 -26.50 -4.72
C VAL A 23 23.96 -26.81 -3.85
N ALA A 24 23.86 -27.83 -3.01
CA ALA A 24 24.99 -28.29 -2.21
C ALA A 24 26.14 -28.81 -3.08
N GLU A 25 25.84 -29.58 -4.14
CA GLU A 25 26.87 -30.03 -5.09
C GLU A 25 27.47 -28.87 -5.90
N ALA A 26 26.71 -27.87 -6.32
CA ALA A 26 27.23 -26.70 -7.01
C ALA A 26 28.12 -25.83 -6.10
N MET A 27 27.80 -25.68 -4.81
CA MET A 27 28.69 -25.01 -3.86
C MET A 27 29.94 -25.81 -3.52
N PHE A 28 29.88 -27.14 -3.52
CA PHE A 28 31.05 -27.99 -3.30
C PHE A 28 31.92 -28.19 -4.55
N LYS A 29 31.40 -28.00 -5.76
CA LYS A 29 32.22 -27.98 -7.00
C LYS A 29 33.14 -26.77 -7.12
N VAL A 30 32.93 -25.72 -6.35
CA VAL A 30 33.86 -24.58 -6.24
C VAL A 30 35.09 -24.93 -5.39
N GLY A 31 35.12 -26.07 -4.71
CA GLY A 31 36.16 -26.50 -3.80
C GLY A 31 37.00 -27.66 -4.26
N ASN A 32 37.30 -27.78 -5.55
CA ASN A 32 38.47 -28.54 -5.96
C ASN A 32 39.72 -27.77 -5.55
N PHE A 33 40.10 -27.91 -4.27
CA PHE A 33 41.41 -27.52 -3.82
C PHE A 33 42.42 -28.45 -4.50
N ASN A 34 42.96 -28.00 -5.59
CA ASN A 34 44.16 -28.58 -6.16
C ASN A 34 45.36 -27.91 -5.49
N ASP A 35 46.46 -28.69 -5.29
CA ASP A 35 47.71 -28.09 -4.92
C ASP A 35 48.21 -27.17 -6.06
N MET A 36 49.27 -26.39 -5.82
CA MET A 36 49.85 -25.50 -6.82
C MET A 36 50.34 -26.23 -8.09
N ALA A 37 50.36 -27.56 -8.09
CA ALA A 37 50.73 -28.43 -9.22
C ALA A 37 49.50 -29.03 -9.92
N GLY A 38 48.27 -28.69 -9.50
CA GLY A 38 47.05 -29.16 -10.14
C GLY A 38 46.59 -30.57 -9.71
N ASN A 39 47.14 -31.11 -8.62
CA ASN A 39 46.76 -32.42 -8.11
C ASN A 39 45.65 -32.30 -7.05
N PRO A 40 44.64 -33.18 -7.06
CA PRO A 40 43.58 -33.14 -6.03
C PRO A 40 44.18 -33.44 -4.65
N ILE A 41 43.92 -32.54 -3.69
CA ILE A 41 44.38 -32.61 -2.28
C ILE A 41 43.85 -33.89 -1.57
N ASN A 42 42.99 -34.65 -2.15
CA ASN A 42 42.52 -35.95 -1.63
C ASN A 42 43.64 -36.99 -1.46
N ALA A 43 44.82 -36.75 -2.03
CA ALA A 43 45.95 -37.63 -1.87
C ALA A 43 46.84 -37.33 -0.65
N ALA A 44 46.60 -36.26 0.07
CA ALA A 44 47.57 -35.76 1.04
C ALA A 44 47.37 -36.27 2.48
N ILE A 45 46.40 -37.13 2.78
CA ILE A 45 46.28 -37.77 4.10
C ILE A 45 46.31 -39.30 3.94
N GLY A 46 47.12 -39.78 3.06
CA GLY A 46 47.49 -41.17 3.03
C GLY A 46 48.80 -41.33 3.79
N ILE A 47 48.79 -41.74 5.03
CA ILE A 47 49.96 -42.28 5.72
C ILE A 47 50.20 -43.67 5.09
N SER A 48 50.62 -43.67 3.81
CA SER A 48 50.87 -44.86 3.04
C SER A 48 52.32 -45.35 3.16
N ALA A 49 53.08 -44.76 4.05
CA ALA A 49 54.51 -45.09 4.18
C ALA A 49 54.84 -46.00 5.40
N ILE A 50 53.84 -46.40 6.19
CA ILE A 50 54.09 -47.27 7.36
C ILE A 50 53.99 -48.74 6.91
N ALA A 51 55.08 -49.51 7.16
CA ALA A 51 55.13 -50.92 6.80
C ALA A 51 54.01 -51.74 7.41
N ASP A 52 53.59 -52.81 6.76
CA ASP A 52 52.41 -53.60 7.19
C ASP A 52 52.56 -54.25 8.58
N ASN A 53 53.80 -54.37 9.06
CA ASN A 53 54.13 -55.00 10.33
C ASN A 53 54.50 -53.98 11.44
N ASP A 54 54.30 -52.68 11.25
CA ASP A 54 54.62 -51.67 12.24
C ASP A 54 53.44 -51.53 13.24
N PRO A 55 53.73 -51.74 14.56
CA PRO A 55 52.70 -51.59 15.58
C PRO A 55 52.02 -50.20 15.67
N SER A 56 52.72 -49.16 15.17
CA SER A 56 52.17 -47.81 15.09
C SER A 56 51.05 -47.68 14.07
N ARG A 57 50.91 -48.61 13.16
CA ARG A 57 49.88 -48.61 12.10
C ARG A 57 48.49 -48.73 12.67
N ASP A 58 48.27 -49.48 13.72
CA ASP A 58 46.98 -49.64 14.35
C ASP A 58 46.54 -48.37 15.12
N VAL A 59 47.51 -47.73 15.76
CA VAL A 59 47.27 -46.45 16.41
C VAL A 59 46.96 -45.37 15.41
N THR A 60 47.67 -45.32 14.29
CA THR A 60 47.43 -44.34 13.24
C THR A 60 46.07 -44.56 12.57
N ARG A 61 45.65 -45.79 12.25
CA ARG A 61 44.36 -46.15 11.72
C ARG A 61 43.23 -45.81 12.70
N TYR A 62 43.50 -45.95 14.00
CA TYR A 62 42.53 -45.57 15.03
C TYR A 62 42.38 -44.06 15.12
N MET A 63 43.42 -43.31 15.09
CA MET A 63 43.45 -41.85 15.02
C MET A 63 42.76 -41.30 13.80
N ASP A 64 43.06 -41.88 12.61
CA ASP A 64 42.38 -41.50 11.36
C ASP A 64 40.89 -41.72 11.44
N ARG A 65 40.42 -42.81 12.01
CA ARG A 65 38.98 -43.04 12.23
C ARG A 65 38.33 -42.01 13.13
N ILE A 66 39.00 -41.63 14.24
CA ILE A 66 38.51 -40.63 15.14
C ILE A 66 38.45 -39.26 14.48
N VAL A 67 39.55 -38.85 13.81
CA VAL A 67 39.62 -37.57 13.08
C VAL A 67 38.59 -37.47 11.98
N ASN A 68 38.43 -38.51 11.16
CA ASN A 68 37.44 -38.55 10.10
C ASN A 68 35.99 -38.50 10.65
N HIS A 69 35.75 -39.17 11.78
CA HIS A 69 34.44 -39.11 12.45
C HIS A 69 34.16 -37.72 12.98
N MET A 70 35.12 -37.05 13.63
CA MET A 70 35.01 -35.67 14.13
C MET A 70 34.80 -34.67 12.98
N ILE A 71 35.62 -34.80 11.91
CA ILE A 71 35.48 -33.91 10.73
C ILE A 71 34.11 -34.08 10.10
N SER A 72 33.66 -35.33 9.90
CA SER A 72 32.34 -35.62 9.33
C SER A 72 31.20 -35.00 10.18
N GLY A 73 31.33 -35.09 11.52
CA GLY A 73 30.38 -34.48 12.44
C GLY A 73 30.35 -32.95 12.37
N MET A 74 31.54 -32.33 12.24
CA MET A 74 31.66 -30.87 12.07
C MET A 74 31.08 -30.42 10.72
N VAL A 75 31.45 -31.07 9.64
CA VAL A 75 30.96 -30.75 8.28
C VAL A 75 29.45 -30.87 8.22
N ARG A 76 28.88 -31.90 8.85
CA ARG A 76 27.42 -32.05 8.93
C ARG A 76 26.76 -30.88 9.69
N LYS A 77 27.30 -30.48 10.85
CA LYS A 77 26.78 -29.33 11.62
C LYS A 77 26.87 -28.03 10.84
N ILE A 78 28.00 -27.80 10.17
CA ILE A 78 28.19 -26.60 9.33
C ILE A 78 27.17 -26.60 8.20
N ARG A 79 26.99 -27.74 7.53
CA ARG A 79 26.00 -27.88 6.44
C ARG A 79 24.57 -27.62 6.92
N GLU A 80 24.17 -28.23 8.05
CA GLU A 80 22.85 -28.02 8.64
C GLU A 80 22.63 -26.56 9.02
N THR A 81 23.64 -25.90 9.57
CA THR A 81 23.58 -24.48 9.91
C THR A 81 23.49 -23.61 8.66
N LEU A 82 24.34 -23.84 7.65
CA LEU A 82 24.31 -23.09 6.39
C LEU A 82 22.99 -23.27 5.64
N ASN A 83 22.45 -24.49 5.57
CA ASN A 83 21.16 -24.75 4.94
C ASN A 83 20.03 -24.01 5.63
N LYS A 84 20.06 -23.91 6.96
CA LYS A 84 19.08 -23.13 7.72
C LYS A 84 19.13 -21.65 7.35
N TYR A 85 20.30 -21.06 7.26
CA TYR A 85 20.43 -19.65 6.86
C TYR A 85 20.09 -19.40 5.42
N VAL A 86 20.51 -20.27 4.51
CA VAL A 86 20.19 -20.19 3.07
C VAL A 86 18.68 -20.26 2.84
N SER A 87 17.98 -21.19 3.49
CA SER A 87 16.53 -21.30 3.33
C SER A 87 15.80 -20.09 3.90
N ILE A 88 16.19 -19.56 5.05
CA ILE A 88 15.62 -18.35 5.63
C ILE A 88 15.79 -17.17 4.66
N THR A 89 17.03 -16.92 4.22
CA THR A 89 17.34 -15.77 3.36
C THR A 89 16.62 -15.83 2.01
N ILE A 90 16.54 -16.99 1.38
CA ILE A 90 15.89 -17.15 0.07
C ILE A 90 14.37 -16.97 0.21
N THR A 91 13.75 -17.56 1.24
CA THR A 91 12.29 -17.44 1.46
C THR A 91 11.92 -15.99 1.72
N ASP A 92 12.61 -15.31 2.64
CA ASP A 92 12.34 -13.92 2.97
C ASP A 92 12.53 -12.99 1.76
N MET A 93 13.54 -13.20 0.94
CA MET A 93 13.74 -12.42 -0.27
C MET A 93 12.66 -12.70 -1.33
N THR A 94 12.21 -13.94 -1.47
CA THR A 94 11.17 -14.30 -2.43
C THR A 94 9.84 -13.63 -2.08
N ASP A 95 9.51 -13.55 -0.79
CA ASP A 95 8.28 -12.92 -0.30
C ASP A 95 8.28 -11.39 -0.51
N LEU A 96 9.46 -10.76 -0.57
CA LEU A 96 9.59 -9.33 -0.87
C LEU A 96 9.43 -8.98 -2.37
N ILE A 97 9.60 -9.96 -3.28
CA ILE A 97 9.54 -9.69 -4.73
C ILE A 97 8.21 -9.05 -5.15
N PRO A 98 7.03 -9.54 -4.74
CA PRO A 98 5.76 -8.93 -5.12
C PRO A 98 5.63 -7.48 -4.65
N GLU A 99 6.10 -7.19 -3.43
CA GLU A 99 6.09 -5.84 -2.85
C GLU A 99 7.01 -4.89 -3.63
N LEU A 100 8.23 -5.34 -3.94
CA LEU A 100 9.18 -4.55 -4.76
C LEU A 100 8.63 -4.30 -6.16
N LEU A 101 8.03 -5.31 -6.81
CA LEU A 101 7.41 -5.17 -8.12
C LEU A 101 6.25 -4.17 -8.10
N TYR A 102 5.46 -4.15 -7.04
CA TYR A 102 4.40 -3.16 -6.85
C TYR A 102 4.94 -1.73 -6.91
N TYR A 103 5.98 -1.42 -6.11
CA TYR A 103 6.57 -0.08 -6.10
C TYR A 103 7.30 0.27 -7.42
N ILE A 104 7.97 -0.70 -8.04
CA ILE A 104 8.61 -0.50 -9.35
C ILE A 104 7.56 -0.13 -10.41
N LYS A 105 6.43 -0.86 -10.47
CA LYS A 105 5.35 -0.56 -11.42
C LYS A 105 4.71 0.80 -11.18
N TRP A 106 4.52 1.18 -9.91
CA TRP A 106 4.07 2.54 -9.59
C TRP A 106 5.08 3.60 -9.98
N ALA A 107 6.37 3.39 -9.74
CA ALA A 107 7.43 4.33 -10.15
C ALA A 107 7.47 4.51 -11.68
N GLU A 108 7.40 3.42 -12.44
CA GLU A 108 7.32 3.46 -13.92
C GLU A 108 6.08 4.25 -14.40
N TYR A 109 4.93 4.02 -13.76
CA TYR A 109 3.69 4.72 -14.11
C TYR A 109 3.75 6.21 -13.77
N MET A 110 4.24 6.58 -12.58
CA MET A 110 4.41 7.97 -12.17
C MET A 110 5.40 8.71 -13.07
N GLU A 111 6.46 8.07 -13.51
CA GLU A 111 7.40 8.67 -14.46
C GLU A 111 6.74 8.96 -15.82
N LYS A 112 5.91 8.04 -16.33
CA LYS A 112 5.11 8.28 -17.55
C LYS A 112 4.16 9.46 -17.39
N LEU A 113 3.51 9.59 -16.23
CA LEU A 113 2.63 10.73 -15.94
C LEU A 113 3.41 12.06 -15.88
N LYS A 114 4.58 12.07 -15.26
CA LYS A 114 5.45 13.25 -15.22
C LYS A 114 5.88 13.71 -16.62
N GLN A 115 6.22 12.77 -17.51
CA GLN A 115 6.55 13.06 -18.91
C GLN A 115 5.39 13.71 -19.67
N LYS A 116 4.14 13.47 -19.26
CA LYS A 116 2.92 14.13 -19.77
C LYS A 116 2.66 15.49 -19.08
N GLY A 117 3.53 15.96 -18.19
CA GLY A 117 3.36 17.21 -17.45
C GLY A 117 2.45 17.10 -16.22
N VAL A 118 2.09 15.92 -15.80
CA VAL A 118 1.24 15.70 -14.61
C VAL A 118 2.02 16.08 -13.34
N ARG A 119 1.44 16.94 -12.51
CA ARG A 119 2.04 17.37 -11.25
C ARG A 119 1.76 16.32 -10.17
N LEU A 120 2.82 15.73 -9.66
CA LEU A 120 2.79 14.73 -8.61
C LEU A 120 3.67 15.17 -7.44
N VAL A 121 3.17 15.04 -6.23
CA VAL A 121 3.90 15.42 -5.00
C VAL A 121 4.09 14.21 -4.08
N LYS A 122 5.21 14.21 -3.35
CA LYS A 122 5.45 13.25 -2.29
C LYS A 122 4.58 13.63 -1.09
N PRO A 123 3.69 12.74 -0.61
CA PRO A 123 2.88 13.03 0.56
C PRO A 123 3.74 13.11 1.82
N THR A 124 3.33 13.94 2.77
CA THR A 124 3.94 14.05 4.09
C THR A 124 2.95 13.61 5.16
N VAL A 125 3.40 12.80 6.11
CA VAL A 125 2.59 12.40 7.25
C VAL A 125 2.64 13.51 8.30
N ALA A 126 1.49 13.95 8.80
CA ALA A 126 1.41 14.91 9.88
C ALA A 126 2.08 14.32 11.14
N SER A 127 3.06 15.04 11.70
CA SER A 127 3.82 14.57 12.85
C SER A 127 3.52 15.43 14.09
N LYS A 128 3.53 14.81 15.26
CA LYS A 128 3.30 15.46 16.57
C LYS A 128 4.39 16.44 17.01
N GLN A 129 5.34 16.79 16.12
CA GLN A 129 6.51 17.61 16.48
C GLN A 129 6.25 19.12 16.53
N THR A 130 5.05 19.57 16.17
CA THR A 130 4.64 20.98 16.34
C THR A 130 3.66 21.08 17.50
N GLU A 131 3.93 21.97 18.44
CA GLU A 131 3.15 22.18 19.69
C GLU A 131 1.69 22.62 19.46
N ASP A 132 1.29 22.94 18.23
CA ASP A 132 -0.11 23.20 17.82
C ASP A 132 -0.81 21.91 17.39
N ALA A 133 -0.79 20.92 18.22
CA ALA A 133 -0.96 19.53 17.94
C ALA A 133 -2.41 19.06 17.95
N ASP A 134 -3.12 19.25 16.87
CA ASP A 134 -4.22 18.34 16.51
C ASP A 134 -3.86 17.54 15.24
N THR A 135 -2.65 16.94 15.29
CA THR A 135 -2.07 16.20 14.16
C THR A 135 -2.84 14.93 13.81
N ASP A 136 -3.67 14.42 14.74
CA ASP A 136 -4.37 13.14 14.57
C ASP A 136 -5.46 13.17 13.48
N PHE A 137 -5.86 14.37 13.03
CA PHE A 137 -6.96 14.53 12.07
C PHE A 137 -6.62 15.40 10.87
N THR A 138 -5.46 16.02 10.87
CA THR A 138 -5.09 17.02 9.87
C THR A 138 -4.94 16.40 8.49
N MET A 139 -5.56 17.02 7.51
CA MET A 139 -5.26 16.85 6.10
C MET A 139 -5.21 18.24 5.47
N LYS A 140 -4.11 18.55 4.83
CA LYS A 140 -3.98 19.74 3.98
C LYS A 140 -3.59 19.32 2.58
N ALA A 141 -4.49 19.56 1.66
CA ALA A 141 -4.36 19.22 0.25
C ALA A 141 -4.41 20.50 -0.58
N VAL A 142 -3.40 20.73 -1.43
CA VAL A 142 -3.25 21.93 -2.27
C VAL A 142 -3.10 21.50 -3.71
N GLY A 143 -3.89 22.13 -4.59
CA GLY A 143 -3.82 21.90 -6.03
C GLY A 143 -4.15 20.48 -6.44
N ILE A 144 -4.99 19.75 -5.68
CA ILE A 144 -5.31 18.35 -5.92
C ILE A 144 -6.32 18.16 -7.05
N TYR A 145 -6.24 17.01 -7.68
CA TYR A 145 -7.18 16.60 -8.75
C TYR A 145 -7.31 15.07 -8.80
N ASN A 146 -8.29 14.61 -9.58
CA ASN A 146 -8.54 13.18 -9.74
C ASN A 146 -7.55 12.57 -10.74
N LEU A 147 -6.80 11.55 -10.32
CA LEU A 147 -5.82 10.87 -11.15
C LEU A 147 -6.42 10.28 -12.42
N LYS A 148 -7.70 9.89 -12.41
CA LYS A 148 -8.39 9.37 -13.60
C LYS A 148 -8.47 10.38 -14.74
N LEU A 149 -8.51 11.69 -14.43
CA LEU A 149 -8.58 12.74 -15.45
C LEU A 149 -7.32 12.82 -16.30
N VAL A 150 -6.18 12.39 -15.74
CA VAL A 150 -4.86 12.45 -16.38
C VAL A 150 -4.31 11.07 -16.77
N ALA A 151 -5.02 10.00 -16.41
CA ALA A 151 -4.62 8.64 -16.73
C ALA A 151 -4.84 8.27 -18.21
N ALA A 152 -5.78 8.91 -18.88
CA ALA A 152 -6.06 8.69 -20.31
C ALA A 152 -4.87 9.10 -21.18
N GLU A 153 -4.68 8.44 -22.33
CA GLU A 153 -3.55 8.74 -23.23
C GLU A 153 -3.62 10.16 -23.79
N ASP A 154 -4.83 10.66 -24.06
CA ASP A 154 -5.09 12.00 -24.63
C ASP A 154 -5.41 13.05 -23.54
N ALA A 155 -5.10 12.78 -22.29
CA ALA A 155 -5.41 13.70 -21.20
C ALA A 155 -4.63 15.01 -21.34
N ASP A 156 -5.36 16.13 -21.35
CA ASP A 156 -4.80 17.48 -21.39
C ASP A 156 -4.87 18.11 -19.99
N MET A 157 -3.70 18.35 -19.41
CA MET A 157 -3.58 18.98 -18.10
C MET A 157 -4.11 20.41 -18.04
N THR A 158 -4.22 21.11 -19.18
CA THR A 158 -4.72 22.49 -19.23
C THR A 158 -6.20 22.60 -18.86
N ASN A 159 -6.95 21.52 -19.01
CA ASN A 159 -8.37 21.44 -18.70
C ASN A 159 -8.67 20.84 -17.30
N VAL A 160 -7.66 20.51 -16.53
CA VAL A 160 -7.83 19.90 -15.19
C VAL A 160 -7.97 21.00 -14.16
N VAL A 161 -9.15 21.12 -13.56
CA VAL A 161 -9.40 22.01 -12.44
C VAL A 161 -8.83 21.40 -11.16
N THR A 162 -7.95 22.15 -10.51
CA THR A 162 -7.37 21.77 -9.22
C THR A 162 -8.17 22.35 -8.06
N ASN A 163 -8.09 21.71 -6.90
CA ASN A 163 -8.82 22.13 -5.70
C ASN A 163 -7.93 22.08 -4.48
N ASP A 164 -8.25 22.93 -3.50
CA ASP A 164 -7.66 22.92 -2.18
C ASP A 164 -8.69 22.43 -1.16
N LEU A 165 -8.25 21.64 -0.20
CA LEU A 165 -9.11 21.16 0.88
C LEU A 165 -8.28 20.96 2.16
N ILE A 166 -8.91 21.26 3.29
CA ILE A 166 -8.32 21.05 4.60
C ILE A 166 -9.29 20.25 5.48
N PHE A 167 -8.78 19.26 6.21
CA PHE A 167 -9.43 18.73 7.40
C PHE A 167 -8.56 19.07 8.60
N ASP A 168 -9.18 19.58 9.64
CA ASP A 168 -8.54 19.89 10.91
C ASP A 168 -9.53 19.62 12.06
N ARG A 169 -9.29 20.19 13.23
CA ARG A 169 -10.18 20.02 14.38
C ARG A 169 -11.56 20.59 14.15
N GLU A 170 -11.67 21.72 13.47
CA GLU A 170 -12.94 22.38 13.18
C GLU A 170 -13.60 21.83 11.93
N HIS A 171 -12.83 21.65 10.85
CA HIS A 171 -13.33 21.24 9.54
C HIS A 171 -13.39 19.71 9.42
N ARG A 172 -14.54 19.12 9.85
CA ARG A 172 -14.75 17.67 9.88
C ARG A 172 -15.59 17.13 8.75
N VAL A 173 -16.63 17.86 8.41
CA VAL A 173 -17.61 17.42 7.42
C VAL A 173 -17.77 18.49 6.36
N TYR A 174 -17.64 18.10 5.11
CA TYR A 174 -17.95 18.95 3.98
C TYR A 174 -19.19 18.42 3.25
N ILE A 175 -20.20 19.26 3.14
CA ILE A 175 -21.41 19.00 2.35
C ILE A 175 -21.20 19.66 0.99
N LEU A 176 -20.95 18.83 -0.05
CA LEU A 176 -20.76 19.28 -1.41
C LEU A 176 -22.09 19.35 -2.14
N THR A 177 -22.46 20.55 -2.60
CA THR A 177 -23.62 20.78 -3.45
C THR A 177 -23.24 21.43 -4.77
N GLY A 178 -24.16 21.60 -5.67
CA GLY A 178 -23.96 22.26 -6.97
C GLY A 178 -24.50 21.46 -8.15
N ALA A 179 -24.31 21.97 -9.36
CA ALA A 179 -24.88 21.41 -10.57
C ALA A 179 -24.38 19.97 -10.87
N ASN A 180 -25.23 19.22 -11.57
CA ASN A 180 -24.80 17.94 -12.18
C ASN A 180 -23.66 18.19 -13.14
N ARG A 181 -22.69 17.27 -13.18
CA ARG A 181 -21.44 17.38 -13.95
C ARG A 181 -20.49 18.50 -13.48
N GLY A 182 -20.76 19.16 -12.32
CA GLY A 182 -19.86 20.15 -11.73
C GLY A 182 -18.58 19.58 -11.10
N GLY A 183 -18.35 18.27 -11.12
CA GLY A 183 -17.14 17.67 -10.58
C GLY A 183 -17.25 17.21 -9.11
N LYS A 184 -18.44 17.28 -8.48
CA LYS A 184 -18.64 16.83 -7.08
C LYS A 184 -18.13 15.43 -6.83
N THR A 185 -18.54 14.45 -7.62
CA THR A 185 -18.08 13.06 -7.51
C THR A 185 -16.58 12.94 -7.79
N THR A 186 -16.07 13.74 -8.73
CA THR A 186 -14.66 13.76 -9.10
C THR A 186 -13.78 14.17 -7.92
N ILE A 187 -14.13 15.23 -7.20
CA ILE A 187 -13.35 15.68 -6.03
C ILE A 187 -13.50 14.73 -4.85
N THR A 188 -14.70 14.16 -4.62
CA THR A 188 -14.90 13.14 -3.59
C THR A 188 -14.00 11.92 -3.83
N GLN A 189 -13.92 11.45 -5.08
CA GLN A 189 -13.02 10.37 -5.47
C GLN A 189 -11.54 10.76 -5.35
N SER A 190 -11.18 12.02 -5.67
CA SER A 190 -9.81 12.52 -5.54
C SER A 190 -9.30 12.35 -4.10
N ILE A 191 -10.10 12.76 -3.11
CA ILE A 191 -9.72 12.65 -1.70
C ILE A 191 -9.46 11.18 -1.33
N GLY A 192 -10.33 10.26 -1.73
CA GLY A 192 -10.10 8.83 -1.50
C GLY A 192 -8.81 8.31 -2.15
N GLN A 193 -8.55 8.72 -3.41
CA GLN A 193 -7.33 8.36 -4.12
C GLN A 193 -6.08 8.88 -3.40
N LEU A 194 -6.09 10.13 -2.92
CA LEU A 194 -4.97 10.71 -2.18
C LEU A 194 -4.62 9.88 -0.96
N PHE A 195 -5.61 9.50 -0.13
CA PHE A 195 -5.36 8.69 1.04
C PHE A 195 -4.84 7.28 0.70
N VAL A 196 -5.45 6.61 -0.28
CA VAL A 196 -5.02 5.27 -0.71
C VAL A 196 -3.58 5.28 -1.22
N LEU A 197 -3.25 6.23 -2.09
CA LEU A 197 -1.90 6.35 -2.65
C LEU A 197 -0.88 6.75 -1.59
N ALA A 198 -1.20 7.77 -0.77
CA ALA A 198 -0.30 8.26 0.26
C ALA A 198 0.00 7.22 1.34
N GLN A 199 -1.01 6.48 1.81
CA GLN A 199 -0.85 5.39 2.78
C GLN A 199 -0.09 4.21 2.18
N GLY A 200 -0.19 4.02 0.86
CA GLY A 200 0.63 3.06 0.12
C GLY A 200 2.05 3.54 -0.18
N GLY A 201 2.45 4.73 0.29
CA GLY A 201 3.81 5.27 0.03
C GLY A 201 4.02 5.78 -1.40
N ILE A 202 2.95 6.05 -2.13
CA ILE A 202 2.97 6.48 -3.54
C ILE A 202 2.82 8.00 -3.64
N TYR A 203 3.40 8.61 -4.68
CA TYR A 203 3.17 10.00 -5.01
C TYR A 203 1.70 10.26 -5.32
N VAL A 204 1.20 11.43 -4.96
CA VAL A 204 -0.19 11.83 -5.14
C VAL A 204 -0.33 12.98 -6.13
N PRO A 205 -1.48 13.08 -6.84
CA PRO A 205 -1.74 14.19 -7.75
C PRO A 205 -2.01 15.48 -6.97
N GLY A 206 -1.20 16.51 -7.20
CA GLY A 206 -1.33 17.79 -6.51
C GLY A 206 -0.02 18.54 -6.37
N GLU A 207 -0.07 19.66 -5.66
CA GLU A 207 1.08 20.52 -5.36
C GLU A 207 1.63 20.27 -3.95
N ALA A 208 0.75 20.03 -2.98
CA ALA A 208 1.13 19.64 -1.64
C ALA A 208 0.07 18.75 -1.00
N PHE A 209 0.50 17.75 -0.25
CA PHE A 209 -0.38 16.87 0.51
C PHE A 209 0.27 16.47 1.83
N CYS A 210 -0.31 16.97 2.92
CA CYS A 210 0.06 16.58 4.28
C CYS A 210 -1.16 15.95 4.94
N PHE A 211 -1.02 14.80 5.62
CA PHE A 211 -2.17 14.08 6.13
C PHE A 211 -1.86 13.26 7.39
N ALA A 212 -2.85 13.14 8.25
CA ALA A 212 -2.90 12.09 9.27
C ALA A 212 -3.52 10.83 8.64
N PRO A 213 -2.90 9.66 8.75
CA PRO A 213 -3.45 8.43 8.21
C PRO A 213 -4.89 8.15 8.66
N ALA A 214 -5.66 7.54 7.78
CA ALA A 214 -6.98 7.00 8.12
C ALA A 214 -6.83 5.51 8.45
N ASP A 215 -7.51 5.07 9.51
CA ASP A 215 -7.59 3.64 9.85
C ASP A 215 -8.44 2.88 8.83
N ASN A 216 -9.52 3.50 8.37
CA ASN A 216 -10.38 2.97 7.32
C ASN A 216 -10.87 4.09 6.39
N ILE A 217 -11.10 3.73 5.13
CA ILE A 217 -11.72 4.59 4.12
C ILE A 217 -13.03 3.96 3.70
N TYR A 218 -14.14 4.54 4.12
CA TYR A 218 -15.47 4.07 3.79
C TYR A 218 -16.02 4.86 2.60
N THR A 219 -16.60 4.14 1.65
CA THR A 219 -17.23 4.74 0.48
C THR A 219 -18.69 4.32 0.39
N HIS A 220 -19.60 5.29 0.37
CA HIS A 220 -21.02 5.08 0.14
C HIS A 220 -21.43 5.75 -1.17
N PHE A 221 -21.32 5.01 -2.25
CA PHE A 221 -21.72 5.41 -3.61
C PHE A 221 -22.95 4.63 -4.03
N PRO A 222 -23.78 5.17 -4.91
CA PRO A 222 -24.93 4.45 -5.45
C PRO A 222 -24.50 3.08 -5.98
N ALA A 223 -25.26 2.04 -5.65
CA ALA A 223 -25.02 0.70 -6.17
C ALA A 223 -25.63 0.57 -7.59
N ASP A 224 -25.01 -0.26 -8.42
CA ASP A 224 -25.55 -0.62 -9.73
C ASP A 224 -26.91 -1.32 -9.60
N GLU A 225 -27.78 -1.15 -10.59
CA GLU A 225 -29.21 -1.52 -10.54
C GLU A 225 -29.51 -3.04 -10.52
N ASP A 226 -28.51 -3.89 -10.64
CA ASP A 226 -28.68 -5.32 -10.91
C ASP A 226 -28.94 -6.23 -9.68
N LYS A 227 -29.15 -5.65 -8.50
CA LYS A 227 -29.41 -6.46 -7.29
C LYS A 227 -30.84 -6.27 -6.80
N THR A 228 -31.58 -7.38 -6.70
CA THR A 228 -32.84 -7.46 -5.96
C THR A 228 -32.56 -7.31 -4.48
N PHE A 229 -33.03 -6.23 -3.89
CA PHE A 229 -32.86 -5.95 -2.46
C PHE A 229 -34.13 -6.35 -1.69
N ASP A 230 -33.94 -7.17 -0.66
CA ASP A 230 -35.04 -7.63 0.22
C ASP A 230 -35.68 -6.47 1.01
N LEU A 231 -34.90 -5.43 1.35
CA LEU A 231 -35.32 -4.27 2.15
C LEU A 231 -35.73 -3.06 1.29
N GLY A 232 -35.67 -3.18 -0.03
CA GLY A 232 -35.77 -2.02 -0.92
C GLY A 232 -34.50 -1.15 -0.87
N ARG A 233 -34.36 -0.23 -1.85
CA ARG A 233 -33.11 0.55 -2.04
C ARG A 233 -32.74 1.38 -0.82
N LEU A 234 -33.69 2.12 -0.26
CA LEU A 234 -33.41 2.95 0.94
C LEU A 234 -33.02 2.11 2.14
N GLY A 235 -33.70 0.98 2.38
CA GLY A 235 -33.39 0.09 3.49
C GLY A 235 -31.97 -0.47 3.40
N GLU A 236 -31.52 -0.84 2.21
CA GLU A 236 -30.13 -1.30 1.98
C GLU A 236 -29.12 -0.15 2.14
N GLU A 237 -29.41 1.06 1.68
CA GLU A 237 -28.55 2.23 1.91
C GLU A 237 -28.40 2.53 3.41
N CYS A 238 -29.50 2.51 4.17
CA CYS A 238 -29.50 2.71 5.62
C CYS A 238 -28.72 1.60 6.35
N LYS A 239 -28.91 0.34 5.95
CA LYS A 239 -28.20 -0.80 6.52
C LYS A 239 -26.70 -0.68 6.28
N ARG A 240 -26.29 -0.39 5.03
CA ARG A 240 -24.88 -0.20 4.67
C ARG A 240 -24.26 0.97 5.43
N PHE A 241 -24.95 2.11 5.56
CA PHE A 241 -24.48 3.23 6.36
C PHE A 241 -24.29 2.81 7.83
N LYS A 242 -25.27 2.11 8.41
CA LYS A 242 -25.21 1.63 9.80
C LYS A 242 -24.01 0.71 10.03
N GLU A 243 -23.73 -0.22 9.13
CA GLU A 243 -22.61 -1.13 9.22
C GLU A 243 -21.27 -0.36 9.17
N MET A 244 -21.09 0.50 8.18
CA MET A 244 -19.91 1.35 8.08
C MET A 244 -19.73 2.27 9.29
N TYR A 245 -20.82 2.87 9.76
CA TYR A 245 -20.79 3.76 10.93
C TYR A 245 -20.43 3.00 12.21
N ALA A 246 -20.90 1.76 12.39
CA ALA A 246 -20.58 0.95 13.55
C ALA A 246 -19.07 0.65 13.65
N ASP A 247 -18.46 0.29 12.53
CA ASP A 247 -17.03 -0.08 12.47
C ASP A 247 -16.09 1.14 12.44
N ALA A 248 -16.59 2.30 12.01
CA ALA A 248 -15.77 3.50 11.86
C ALA A 248 -15.30 4.05 13.21
N THR A 249 -14.14 4.70 13.22
CA THR A 249 -13.59 5.47 14.33
C THR A 249 -13.51 6.96 13.99
N LYS A 250 -13.10 7.79 14.93
CA LYS A 250 -12.81 9.21 14.67
C LYS A 250 -11.69 9.45 13.67
N HIS A 251 -10.82 8.43 13.42
CA HIS A 251 -9.72 8.51 12.45
C HIS A 251 -10.12 8.06 11.05
N SER A 252 -11.33 7.54 10.89
CA SER A 252 -11.82 7.07 9.59
C SER A 252 -12.14 8.22 8.64
N LEU A 253 -12.06 7.92 7.34
CA LEU A 253 -12.49 8.82 6.27
C LEU A 253 -13.78 8.28 5.64
N PHE A 254 -14.83 9.12 5.59
CA PHE A 254 -16.10 8.81 4.94
C PHE A 254 -16.25 9.58 3.63
N LEU A 255 -16.55 8.88 2.57
CA LEU A 255 -16.81 9.46 1.25
C LEU A 255 -18.21 9.04 0.81
N MET A 256 -19.16 9.97 0.94
CA MET A 256 -20.57 9.74 0.63
C MET A 256 -20.93 10.45 -0.67
N ASN A 257 -21.56 9.74 -1.57
CA ASN A 257 -22.00 10.30 -2.84
C ASN A 257 -23.47 9.96 -3.10
N GLU A 258 -24.32 10.97 -3.11
CA GLU A 258 -25.76 10.87 -3.37
C GLU A 258 -26.49 9.87 -2.47
N THR A 259 -26.01 9.70 -1.26
CA THR A 259 -26.56 8.78 -0.27
C THR A 259 -27.97 9.20 0.14
N PHE A 260 -28.88 8.23 0.27
CA PHE A 260 -30.30 8.41 0.62
C PHE A 260 -31.12 9.17 -0.44
N SER A 261 -30.67 9.17 -1.68
CA SER A 261 -31.36 9.83 -2.80
C SER A 261 -32.44 8.95 -3.44
N THR A 262 -32.60 7.70 -3.02
CA THR A 262 -33.51 6.71 -3.60
C THR A 262 -34.93 6.75 -3.04
N THR A 263 -35.25 7.72 -2.17
CA THR A 263 -36.57 7.92 -1.57
C THR A 263 -37.12 9.33 -1.87
N SER A 264 -38.24 9.70 -1.24
CA SER A 264 -38.75 11.06 -1.32
C SER A 264 -37.74 12.06 -0.78
N PHE A 265 -37.73 13.27 -1.35
CA PHE A 265 -36.78 14.32 -0.95
C PHE A 265 -36.82 14.60 0.55
N GLU A 266 -38.02 14.59 1.13
CA GLU A 266 -38.20 14.91 2.53
C GLU A 266 -37.66 13.83 3.47
N GLU A 267 -37.95 12.56 3.19
CA GLU A 267 -37.41 11.43 3.96
C GLU A 267 -35.91 11.34 3.85
N GLY A 268 -35.39 11.42 2.60
CA GLY A 268 -33.94 11.40 2.35
C GLY A 268 -33.21 12.53 3.07
N TYR A 269 -33.79 13.72 3.12
CA TYR A 269 -33.23 14.86 3.84
C TYR A 269 -33.11 14.60 5.35
N TYR A 270 -34.16 14.10 6.02
CA TYR A 270 -34.10 13.84 7.45
C TYR A 270 -33.05 12.76 7.79
N ILE A 271 -33.00 11.70 7.00
CA ILE A 271 -32.01 10.63 7.19
C ILE A 271 -30.59 11.18 6.96
N ALA A 272 -30.38 11.98 5.92
CA ALA A 272 -29.10 12.60 5.61
C ALA A 272 -28.65 13.54 6.73
N ARG A 273 -29.54 14.39 7.26
CA ARG A 273 -29.26 15.29 8.37
C ARG A 273 -28.85 14.54 9.64
N ASP A 274 -29.61 13.52 10.00
CA ASP A 274 -29.31 12.70 11.17
C ASP A 274 -28.00 11.91 11.01
N SER A 275 -27.68 11.49 9.78
CA SER A 275 -26.39 10.86 9.45
C SER A 275 -25.23 11.84 9.62
N VAL A 276 -25.36 13.10 9.18
CA VAL A 276 -24.36 14.15 9.38
C VAL A 276 -24.13 14.43 10.87
N ARG A 277 -25.21 14.54 11.65
CA ARG A 277 -25.12 14.70 13.11
C ARG A 277 -24.39 13.51 13.77
N ALA A 278 -24.73 12.29 13.38
CA ALA A 278 -24.04 11.09 13.87
C ALA A 278 -22.54 11.09 13.52
N ILE A 279 -22.18 11.48 12.30
CA ILE A 279 -20.80 11.60 11.82
C ILE A 279 -20.03 12.63 12.65
N LEU A 280 -20.61 13.83 12.87
CA LEU A 280 -20.02 14.87 13.70
C LEU A 280 -19.83 14.41 15.14
N LYS A 281 -20.82 13.74 15.71
CA LYS A 281 -20.74 13.18 17.08
C LYS A 281 -19.59 12.17 17.23
N LYS A 282 -19.27 11.44 16.17
CA LYS A 282 -18.12 10.50 16.13
C LYS A 282 -16.80 11.19 15.78
N GLY A 283 -16.85 12.43 15.27
CA GLY A 283 -15.69 13.23 14.91
C GLY A 283 -14.95 12.75 13.65
N MET A 284 -15.65 12.12 12.71
CA MET A 284 -15.05 11.56 11.48
C MET A 284 -14.83 12.63 10.43
N ARG A 285 -13.77 12.45 9.60
CA ARG A 285 -13.53 13.25 8.39
C ARG A 285 -14.45 12.76 7.27
N THR A 286 -15.28 13.66 6.73
CA THR A 286 -16.30 13.27 5.77
C THR A 286 -16.45 14.25 4.62
N ILE A 287 -16.57 13.73 3.41
CA ILE A 287 -17.09 14.44 2.23
C ILE A 287 -18.46 13.85 1.91
N TYR A 288 -19.49 14.68 1.99
CA TYR A 288 -20.84 14.30 1.62
C TYR A 288 -21.29 15.06 0.37
N ASN A 289 -21.23 14.41 -0.76
CA ASN A 289 -21.75 14.93 -2.02
C ASN A 289 -23.24 14.64 -2.13
N THR A 290 -24.06 15.68 -2.33
CA THR A 290 -25.51 15.54 -2.39
C THR A 290 -26.17 16.61 -3.27
N HIS A 291 -27.35 16.29 -3.80
CA HIS A 291 -28.26 17.25 -4.43
C HIS A 291 -29.25 17.90 -3.45
N MET A 292 -29.24 17.49 -2.20
CA MET A 292 -30.11 18.03 -1.16
C MET A 292 -29.61 19.40 -0.69
N HIS A 293 -29.86 20.45 -1.47
CA HIS A 293 -29.43 21.81 -1.12
C HIS A 293 -29.90 22.25 0.25
N LYS A 294 -31.06 21.77 0.72
CA LYS A 294 -31.59 22.07 2.07
C LYS A 294 -30.58 21.65 3.15
N LEU A 295 -29.88 20.52 2.98
CA LEU A 295 -28.88 20.07 3.94
C LEU A 295 -27.72 21.07 4.08
N ALA A 296 -27.34 21.72 2.97
CA ALA A 296 -26.31 22.75 2.97
C ALA A 296 -26.80 24.08 3.59
N PHE A 297 -28.09 24.38 3.49
CA PHE A 297 -28.67 25.59 4.15
C PHE A 297 -28.84 25.42 5.65
N ASP A 298 -29.10 24.22 6.12
CA ASP A 298 -29.36 23.92 7.53
C ASP A 298 -28.07 23.61 8.31
N ILE A 299 -26.88 23.87 7.75
CA ILE A 299 -25.56 23.63 8.39
C ILE A 299 -25.46 24.40 9.72
N ASP A 300 -25.92 25.61 9.76
CA ASP A 300 -25.85 26.42 11.00
C ASP A 300 -26.66 25.76 12.13
N GLU A 301 -27.85 25.24 11.84
CA GLU A 301 -28.65 24.46 12.78
C GLU A 301 -27.96 23.17 13.22
N ILE A 302 -27.29 22.46 12.28
CA ILE A 302 -26.51 21.25 12.58
C ILE A 302 -25.37 21.59 13.52
N ASN A 303 -24.68 22.72 13.30
CA ASN A 303 -23.54 23.15 14.08
C ASN A 303 -23.90 23.82 15.43
N GLU A 304 -25.19 24.02 15.76
CA GLU A 304 -25.62 24.51 17.08
C GLU A 304 -25.36 23.48 18.20
N GLU A 305 -25.30 22.19 17.86
CA GLU A 305 -24.94 21.16 18.82
C GLU A 305 -23.42 21.16 19.06
N ASP A 306 -23.02 20.89 20.31
CA ASP A 306 -21.60 20.86 20.71
C ASP A 306 -20.92 19.56 20.25
N TYR A 307 -20.26 19.62 19.11
CA TYR A 307 -19.47 18.53 18.53
C TYR A 307 -17.97 18.87 18.54
N ASP A 308 -17.11 17.84 18.47
CA ASP A 308 -15.65 17.98 18.31
C ASP A 308 -15.24 18.47 16.91
N GLY A 309 -16.11 19.19 16.22
CA GLY A 309 -15.89 19.71 14.87
C GLY A 309 -17.18 20.18 14.25
N LYS A 310 -17.09 20.77 13.07
CA LYS A 310 -18.22 21.39 12.37
C LYS A 310 -18.39 20.85 10.97
N ALA A 311 -19.61 21.02 10.45
CA ALA A 311 -19.93 20.84 9.05
C ALA A 311 -19.80 22.17 8.29
N PHE A 312 -19.33 22.09 7.04
CA PHE A 312 -19.19 23.23 6.14
C PHE A 312 -19.84 22.91 4.79
N SER A 313 -20.43 23.93 4.17
CA SER A 313 -20.98 23.84 2.82
C SER A 313 -19.92 24.24 1.78
N LEU A 314 -19.76 23.42 0.76
CA LEU A 314 -19.01 23.76 -0.43
C LEU A 314 -19.92 23.66 -1.66
N VAL A 315 -19.91 24.70 -2.47
CA VAL A 315 -20.69 24.75 -3.71
C VAL A 315 -19.74 24.64 -4.88
N VAL A 316 -19.95 23.64 -5.72
CA VAL A 316 -19.15 23.48 -6.94
C VAL A 316 -19.72 24.37 -8.02
N HIS A 317 -18.91 25.32 -8.53
CA HIS A 317 -19.23 26.17 -9.65
C HIS A 317 -18.53 25.65 -10.94
N ASN A 318 -19.28 25.61 -12.04
CA ASN A 318 -18.72 25.43 -13.37
C ASN A 318 -18.36 26.79 -13.95
N GLU A 319 -17.08 27.08 -14.15
CA GLU A 319 -16.62 28.28 -14.85
C GLU A 319 -16.66 28.15 -16.38
N GLY A 320 -17.39 27.17 -16.93
CA GLY A 320 -17.24 26.74 -18.31
C GLY A 320 -18.46 26.75 -19.24
N GLU A 321 -19.63 27.25 -18.85
CA GLU A 321 -20.74 27.45 -19.79
C GLU A 321 -21.02 28.95 -19.96
N LYS A 322 -20.36 29.54 -20.99
CA LYS A 322 -20.86 30.74 -21.69
C LYS A 322 -21.67 30.30 -22.88
#